data_fe63d9d0acc80f5ea5a01302fd2cadf9
#
_entry.id   fe63d9d0acc80f5ea5a01302fd2cadf9
#
_cell.length_a   1.000
_cell.length_b   1.000
_cell.length_c   1.000
_cell.angle_alpha   90.00
_cell.angle_beta   90.00
_cell.angle_gamma   90.00
#
_symmetry.space_group_name_H-M   'P 1'
#
loop_
_entity.id
_entity.type
_entity.pdbx_description
1 polymer ?
#
loop_
_entity_poly.entity_id
_entity_poly.type
_entity_poly.pdbx_seq_one_letter_code
_entity_poly.pdbx_strand_id
1 'polypeptide(L)'
;MEAREQEKDGLAVGQYETDDVVDLEQYAREGHRPPHASRYRIRIDRQYYVVAAPSLTGRELLQLAGKTPPEQYMLSQKLRGGQTRRIALDARVDFTTPGVERFMTLPLDQTEG
;
A
#
# COMPACT_ATOMS: atom_id res chain seq x y z
N MET A 1 -4.64 -30.02 -17.02
CA MET A 1 -4.48 -30.13 -16.55
C MET A 1 -4.57 -29.84 -16.66
N GLU A 2 -4.68 -29.93 -16.65
CA GLU A 2 -4.57 -29.48 -16.41
C GLU A 2 -4.39 -28.81 -16.36
N ALA A 3 -4.24 -28.59 -16.57
CA ALA A 3 -3.99 -28.09 -16.18
C ALA A 3 -3.88 -27.58 -16.24
N ARG A 4 -3.77 -27.51 -16.20
CA ARG A 4 -3.55 -27.16 -15.95
C ARG A 4 -3.39 -26.68 -15.70
N GLU A 5 -3.44 -26.73 -15.73
CA GLU A 5 -3.22 -26.35 -15.31
C GLU A 5 -3.05 -25.85 -15.24
N GLN A 6 -2.92 -25.88 -15.65
CA GLN A 6 -2.75 -25.52 -15.39
C GLN A 6 -2.65 -25.02 -15.34
N GLU A 7 -2.68 -24.95 -15.39
CA GLU A 7 -2.53 -24.64 -15.16
C GLU A 7 -2.41 -24.17 -15.15
N LYS A 8 -2.34 -24.01 -15.50
CA LYS A 8 -2.18 -23.73 -15.34
C LYS A 8 -2.03 -23.26 -15.25
N ASP A 9 -2.05 -23.63 -15.69
CA ASP A 9 -1.92 -23.32 -15.39
C ASP A 9 -1.86 -22.81 -15.41
N GLY A 10 -1.86 -22.72 -15.80
CA GLY A 10 -1.61 -22.43 -15.37
C GLY A 10 -1.69 -21.81 -15.54
N LEU A 11 -1.48 -21.39 -15.56
CA LEU A 11 -1.43 -21.14 -15.29
C LEU A 11 -1.60 -20.68 -15.25
N ALA A 12 -1.52 -20.29 -15.32
CA ALA A 12 -1.51 -20.14 -14.85
C ALA A 12 -1.75 -19.69 -14.92
N VAL A 13 -1.68 -19.52 -15.32
CA VAL A 13 -1.77 -19.35 -14.84
C VAL A 13 -1.82 -18.90 -14.69
N GLY A 14 -1.73 -18.52 -14.81
CA GLY A 14 -1.53 -18.34 -14.26
C GLY A 14 -1.53 -17.76 -14.14
N GLN A 15 -1.39 -17.58 -14.28
CA GLN A 15 -1.33 -17.33 -13.90
C GLN A 15 -1.61 -16.74 -13.86
N TYR A 16 -1.61 -16.54 -14.19
CA TYR A 16 -1.94 -16.19 -13.87
C TYR A 16 -2.47 -15.63 -13.50
N GLU A 17 -2.62 -15.39 -13.64
CA GLU A 17 -3.12 -14.98 -13.21
C GLU A 17 -3.04 -14.44 -12.48
N THR A 18 -2.84 -14.59 -12.71
CA THR A 18 -2.62 -14.25 -11.84
C THR A 18 -2.98 -13.31 -10.95
N ASP A 19 -2.78 -13.55 -10.09
CA ASP A 19 -3.16 -12.60 -9.29
C ASP A 19 -2.26 -11.50 -9.30
N ASP A 20 -2.73 -10.40 -9.47
CA ASP A 20 -2.05 -9.27 -9.70
C ASP A 20 -2.03 -8.44 -8.43
N VAL A 21 -1.46 -8.96 -7.40
CA VAL A 21 -1.24 -8.25 -6.15
C VAL A 21 0.23 -7.87 -6.05
N VAL A 22 0.49 -6.57 -6.00
CA VAL A 22 1.84 -6.04 -5.91
C VAL A 22 2.08 -5.58 -4.47
N ASP A 23 3.11 -6.13 -3.83
CA ASP A 23 3.44 -5.79 -2.45
C ASP A 23 4.41 -4.63 -2.44
N LEU A 24 3.94 -3.45 -2.01
CA LEU A 24 4.77 -2.25 -2.06
C LEU A 24 6.01 -2.36 -1.19
N GLU A 25 5.88 -2.99 -0.02
CA GLU A 25 7.01 -3.11 0.89
C GLU A 25 8.12 -3.93 0.25
N GLN A 26 7.76 -5.02 -0.42
CA GLN A 26 8.75 -5.87 -1.06
C GLN A 26 9.45 -5.13 -2.20
N TYR A 27 8.68 -4.44 -3.04
CA TYR A 27 9.29 -3.71 -4.16
C TYR A 27 10.22 -2.62 -3.65
N ALA A 28 9.85 -1.94 -2.55
CA ALA A 28 10.70 -0.91 -1.98
C ALA A 28 12.01 -1.51 -1.47
N ARG A 29 11.93 -2.64 -0.78
CA ARG A 29 13.13 -3.30 -0.27
C ARG A 29 14.08 -3.70 -1.38
N GLU A 30 13.53 -4.12 -2.50
CA GLU A 30 14.33 -4.58 -3.64
C GLU A 30 14.78 -3.44 -4.54
N GLY A 31 14.33 -2.22 -4.26
CA GLY A 31 14.75 -1.08 -5.07
C GLY A 31 14.06 -1.00 -6.42
N HIS A 32 12.91 -1.63 -6.57
CA HIS A 32 12.20 -1.67 -7.83
C HIS A 32 10.96 -0.80 -7.78
N ARG A 33 10.62 -0.20 -8.91
CA ARG A 33 9.36 0.53 -9.03
C ARG A 33 8.21 -0.47 -9.12
N PRO A 34 7.16 -0.28 -8.29
CA PRO A 34 6.00 -1.17 -8.40
C PRO A 34 5.33 -1.00 -9.77
N PRO A 35 4.95 -2.09 -10.43
CA PRO A 35 4.24 -1.99 -11.70
C PRO A 35 2.77 -1.66 -11.49
N HIS A 36 2.09 -1.32 -12.55
CA HIS A 36 0.65 -1.22 -12.51
C HIS A 36 0.05 -2.60 -12.24
N ALA A 37 -0.95 -2.64 -11.38
CA ALA A 37 -1.58 -3.91 -11.01
C ALA A 37 -3.03 -3.66 -10.66
N SER A 38 -3.81 -4.73 -10.60
CA SER A 38 -5.21 -4.60 -10.21
C SER A 38 -5.37 -4.43 -8.71
N ARG A 39 -4.40 -4.90 -7.93
CA ARG A 39 -4.44 -4.77 -6.48
C ARG A 39 -3.05 -4.53 -5.93
N TYR A 40 -3.01 -3.82 -4.81
CA TYR A 40 -1.76 -3.52 -4.13
C TYR A 40 -1.87 -3.91 -2.68
N ARG A 41 -0.81 -4.53 -2.15
CA ARG A 41 -0.72 -4.83 -0.73
C ARG A 41 0.13 -3.74 -0.11
N ILE A 42 -0.46 -3.06 0.88
CA ILE A 42 0.23 -1.98 1.58
C ILE A 42 0.23 -2.28 3.06
N ARG A 43 1.16 -1.68 3.76
CA ARG A 43 1.24 -1.80 5.21
C ARG A 43 0.99 -0.45 5.83
N ILE A 44 0.04 -0.39 6.76
CA ILE A 44 -0.21 0.80 7.55
C ILE A 44 0.00 0.40 9.01
N ASP A 45 0.99 1.01 9.66
CA ASP A 45 1.44 0.62 10.99
C ASP A 45 1.85 -0.85 10.96
N ARG A 46 1.15 -1.72 11.67
CA ARG A 46 1.49 -3.13 11.75
C ARG A 46 0.58 -4.00 10.90
N GLN A 47 -0.41 -3.40 10.24
CA GLN A 47 -1.41 -4.17 9.51
C GLN A 47 -1.18 -4.09 8.02
N TYR A 48 -1.49 -5.16 7.32
CA TYR A 48 -1.44 -5.20 5.87
C TYR A 48 -2.84 -5.10 5.31
N TYR A 49 -2.95 -4.39 4.20
CA TYR A 49 -4.23 -4.20 3.50
C TYR A 49 -4.01 -4.43 2.02
N VAL A 50 -4.99 -5.06 1.38
CA VAL A 50 -4.98 -5.21 -0.08
C VAL A 50 -6.04 -4.30 -0.63
N VAL A 51 -5.64 -3.39 -1.52
CA VAL A 51 -6.56 -2.40 -2.07
C VAL A 51 -6.62 -2.56 -3.59
N ALA A 52 -7.83 -2.47 -4.13
CA ALA A 52 -8.06 -2.62 -5.56
C ALA A 52 -8.19 -1.23 -6.20
N ALA A 53 -7.16 -0.41 -5.98
CA ALA A 53 -7.13 0.94 -6.52
C ALA A 53 -5.69 1.31 -6.82
N PRO A 54 -5.43 2.11 -7.86
CA PRO A 54 -4.04 2.50 -8.19
C PRO A 54 -3.49 3.58 -7.27
N SER A 55 -4.35 4.26 -6.53
CA SER A 55 -3.94 5.31 -5.61
C SER A 55 -5.02 5.54 -4.59
N LEU A 56 -4.64 6.09 -3.44
CA LEU A 56 -5.59 6.52 -2.41
C LEU A 56 -5.11 7.86 -1.87
N THR A 57 -6.04 8.66 -1.35
CA THR A 57 -5.65 9.88 -0.66
C THR A 57 -5.20 9.56 0.76
N GLY A 58 -4.53 10.52 1.39
CA GLY A 58 -4.16 10.36 2.80
C GLY A 58 -5.38 10.08 3.67
N ARG A 59 -6.47 10.79 3.40
CA ARG A 59 -7.72 10.59 4.12
C ARG A 59 -8.21 9.15 3.97
N GLU A 60 -8.19 8.65 2.75
CA GLU A 60 -8.65 7.29 2.49
C GLU A 60 -7.76 6.24 3.15
N LEU A 61 -6.46 6.50 3.20
CA LEU A 61 -5.54 5.59 3.89
C LEU A 61 -5.82 5.54 5.38
N LEU A 62 -6.09 6.69 6.00
CA LEU A 62 -6.43 6.73 7.42
C LEU A 62 -7.76 6.03 7.67
N GLN A 63 -8.74 6.25 6.82
CA GLN A 63 -10.03 5.59 6.97
C GLN A 63 -9.89 4.07 6.84
N LEU A 64 -9.08 3.63 5.90
CA LEU A 64 -8.82 2.19 5.72
C LEU A 64 -8.24 1.59 6.99
N ALA A 65 -7.37 2.31 7.67
CA ALA A 65 -6.73 1.83 8.88
C ALA A 65 -7.59 2.03 10.13
N GLY A 66 -8.81 2.55 9.97
CA GLY A 66 -9.69 2.77 11.11
C GLY A 66 -9.30 3.99 11.94
N LYS A 67 -8.50 4.88 11.39
CA LYS A 67 -8.04 6.09 12.10
C LYS A 67 -8.98 7.22 11.76
N THR A 68 -10.06 7.32 12.52
CA THR A 68 -11.12 8.27 12.25
C THR A 68 -11.48 9.06 13.51
N PRO A 69 -11.80 10.33 13.40
CA PRO A 69 -11.80 11.06 12.13
C PRO A 69 -10.38 11.31 11.63
N PRO A 70 -10.16 11.30 10.32
CA PRO A 70 -8.80 11.43 9.77
C PRO A 70 -8.10 12.71 10.20
N GLU A 71 -8.85 13.76 10.44
CA GLU A 71 -8.27 15.04 10.82
C GLU A 71 -7.53 14.99 12.16
N GLN A 72 -7.76 13.94 12.94
CA GLN A 72 -7.10 13.81 14.22
C GLN A 72 -5.85 12.94 14.18
N TYR A 73 -5.41 12.60 13.00
CA TYR A 73 -4.23 11.76 12.84
C TYR A 73 -3.27 12.35 11.84
N MET A 74 -1.98 12.10 12.08
CA MET A 74 -0.94 12.40 11.11
C MET A 74 -0.61 11.12 10.37
N LEU A 75 -0.49 11.21 9.05
CA LEU A 75 -0.09 10.08 8.23
C LEU A 75 1.27 10.39 7.61
N SER A 76 2.15 9.42 7.64
CA SER A 76 3.48 9.52 7.04
C SER A 76 3.78 8.27 6.24
N GLN A 77 4.68 8.41 5.28
CA GLN A 77 5.22 7.25 4.58
C GLN A 77 6.69 7.09 4.93
N LYS A 78 7.11 5.86 5.12
CA LYS A 78 8.51 5.55 5.33
C LYS A 78 9.10 5.14 4.00
N LEU A 79 10.19 5.79 3.64
CA LEU A 79 10.83 5.55 2.36
C LEU A 79 12.04 4.64 2.52
N ARG A 80 12.42 4.02 1.43
CA ARG A 80 13.64 3.22 1.39
C ARG A 80 14.80 4.12 1.82
N GLY A 81 15.63 3.62 2.72
CA GLY A 81 16.71 4.43 3.29
C GLY A 81 16.35 5.04 4.63
N GLY A 82 15.11 4.89 5.07
CA GLY A 82 14.72 5.26 6.42
C GLY A 82 14.08 6.63 6.59
N GLN A 83 14.04 7.42 5.54
CA GLN A 83 13.40 8.74 5.63
C GLN A 83 11.90 8.60 5.76
N THR A 84 11.29 9.57 6.43
CA THR A 84 9.83 9.64 6.51
C THR A 84 9.36 10.94 5.90
N ARG A 85 8.15 10.91 5.35
CA ARG A 85 7.54 12.10 4.74
C ARG A 85 6.06 12.13 5.10
N ARG A 86 5.61 13.27 5.60
CA ARG A 86 4.22 13.44 5.95
C ARG A 86 3.36 13.50 4.70
N ILE A 87 2.16 12.91 4.79
CA ILE A 87 1.19 12.89 3.72
C ILE A 87 -0.02 13.70 4.16
N ALA A 88 -0.37 14.74 3.39
CA ALA A 88 -1.55 15.54 3.66
C ALA A 88 -2.81 14.73 3.39
N LEU A 89 -3.90 15.12 4.03
CA LEU A 89 -5.16 14.40 3.87
C LEU A 89 -5.64 14.37 2.42
N ASP A 90 -5.42 15.44 1.69
CA ASP A 90 -5.90 15.53 0.32
C ASP A 90 -4.84 15.10 -0.69
N ALA A 91 -3.65 14.75 -0.24
CA ALA A 91 -2.60 14.29 -1.15
C ALA A 91 -2.93 12.89 -1.65
N ARG A 92 -2.72 12.67 -2.92
CA ARG A 92 -2.95 11.35 -3.51
C ARG A 92 -1.65 10.56 -3.54
N VAL A 93 -1.70 9.36 -3.03
CA VAL A 93 -0.55 8.46 -2.98
C VAL A 93 -0.70 7.47 -4.14
N ASP A 94 0.22 7.53 -5.08
CA ASP A 94 0.24 6.65 -6.25
C ASP A 94 1.05 5.41 -5.91
N PHE A 95 0.43 4.25 -6.00
CA PHE A 95 1.07 3.00 -5.59
C PHE A 95 2.13 2.51 -6.57
N THR A 96 2.34 3.19 -7.68
CA THR A 96 3.49 2.89 -8.54
C THR A 96 4.72 3.73 -8.19
N THR A 97 4.62 4.58 -7.16
CA THR A 97 5.76 5.38 -6.72
C THR A 97 6.84 4.48 -6.12
N PRO A 98 8.09 4.59 -6.57
CA PRO A 98 9.13 3.72 -6.02
C PRO A 98 9.54 4.14 -4.62
N GLY A 99 10.02 3.17 -3.84
CA GLY A 99 10.67 3.45 -2.58
C GLY A 99 9.76 3.64 -1.37
N VAL A 100 8.46 3.46 -1.50
CA VAL A 100 7.55 3.60 -0.36
C VAL A 100 7.43 2.24 0.34
N GLU A 101 8.00 2.14 1.54
CA GLU A 101 7.97 0.88 2.27
C GLU A 101 6.66 0.64 2.99
N ARG A 102 6.19 1.63 3.71
CA ARG A 102 4.97 1.49 4.49
C ARG A 102 4.46 2.84 4.93
N PHE A 103 3.29 2.83 5.51
CA PHE A 103 2.66 4.03 6.06
C PHE A 103 2.57 3.91 7.57
N MET A 104 2.60 5.05 8.24
CA MET A 104 2.56 5.12 9.69
C MET A 104 1.56 6.18 10.11
N THR A 105 0.85 5.92 11.19
CA THR A 105 -0.11 6.89 11.71
C THR A 105 0.29 7.27 13.12
N LEU A 106 -0.10 8.50 13.48
CA LEU A 106 0.17 9.01 14.82
C LEU A 106 -0.98 9.92 15.19
N PRO A 107 -1.61 9.74 16.37
CA PRO A 107 -2.64 10.67 16.79
C PRO A 107 -2.03 12.05 16.94
N LEU A 108 -2.74 13.05 16.45
CA LEU A 108 -2.34 14.42 16.74
C LEU A 108 -2.62 14.71 18.19
N ASP A 109 -1.75 15.49 18.81
CA ASP A 109 -1.91 15.72 20.19
C ASP A 109 -3.09 16.55 20.42
N GLN A 110 -3.88 16.00 21.19
CA GLN A 110 -5.01 16.62 21.55
C GLN A 110 -4.91 17.19 22.85
N THR A 111 -4.00 17.18 23.43
CA THR A 111 -4.02 17.65 24.69
C THR A 111 -3.80 19.04 24.83
N GLU A 112 -3.81 19.06 24.38
CA GLU A 112 -3.65 19.61 24.58
C GLU A 112 -4.06 19.96 25.19
N GLY A 113 -4.08 19.95 25.26
CA GLY A 113 -4.34 19.79 25.59
C GLY A 113 -4.37 19.83 25.82
#